data_79fe85f4e60a1ae901d2f57333743c6d
#
_entry.id   79fe85f4e60a1ae901d2f57333743c6d
#
_cell.length_a   1.000
_cell.length_b   1.000
_cell.length_c   1.000
_cell.angle_alpha   90.00
_cell.angle_beta   90.00
_cell.angle_gamma   90.00
#
_symmetry.space_group_name_H-M   'P 1'
#
loop_
_entity.id
_entity.type
_entity.pdbx_description
1 polymer ?
#
loop_
_entity_poly.entity_id
_entity_poly.type
_entity_poly.pdbx_seq_one_letter_code
_entity_poly.pdbx_strand_id
1 'polypeptide(L)'
;LQPFFLLAASLSLPFTANVGFSQGPETLRAALDFGAKRIGHGHHIYDDPTLWPRAIRQGVTLEICPTSNIQCKTQPSYALHPAKRLLDAGLRVTISTDNMTLAAVTLEDEYRHCVTQMGFTGEDLRTMARYALDAACLPEAEKREISGKF
;
A
#
# COMPACT_ATOMS: atom_id res chain seq x y z
N LEU A 1 -9.49 -13.03 15.10
CA LEU A 1 -8.82 -11.75 14.86
C LEU A 1 -9.74 -10.53 15.05
N GLN A 2 -11.04 -10.63 14.73
CA GLN A 2 -12.01 -9.52 14.85
C GLN A 2 -11.96 -8.77 16.20
N PRO A 3 -11.91 -9.40 17.39
CA PRO A 3 -11.87 -8.69 18.66
C PRO A 3 -10.66 -7.77 18.82
N PHE A 4 -9.50 -8.14 18.26
CA PHE A 4 -8.29 -7.33 18.34
C PHE A 4 -8.38 -6.05 17.48
N PHE A 5 -8.96 -6.14 16.29
CA PHE A 5 -9.18 -4.96 15.44
C PHE A 5 -10.21 -4.01 16.04
N LEU A 6 -11.28 -4.54 16.64
CA LEU A 6 -12.27 -3.73 17.34
C LEU A 6 -11.67 -3.03 18.57
N LEU A 7 -10.79 -3.71 19.30
CA LEU A 7 -10.06 -3.11 20.42
C LEU A 7 -9.12 -2.00 19.93
N ALA A 8 -8.34 -2.24 18.90
CA ALA A 8 -7.47 -1.22 18.32
C ALA A 8 -8.27 0.01 17.87
N ALA A 9 -9.38 -0.20 17.19
CA ALA A 9 -10.28 0.88 16.78
C ALA A 9 -10.86 1.66 17.98
N SER A 10 -11.27 0.98 19.05
CA SER A 10 -11.80 1.63 20.27
C SER A 10 -10.76 2.46 21.01
N LEU A 11 -9.48 2.09 20.88
CA LEU A 11 -8.34 2.82 21.45
C LEU A 11 -7.75 3.86 20.49
N SER A 12 -8.39 4.08 19.33
CA SER A 12 -7.89 4.96 18.26
C SER A 12 -6.46 4.64 17.82
N LEU A 13 -6.05 3.37 17.94
CA LEU A 13 -4.74 2.90 17.50
C LEU A 13 -4.79 2.60 16.00
N PRO A 14 -3.95 3.26 15.17
CA PRO A 14 -3.82 2.90 13.77
C PRO A 14 -3.19 1.51 13.65
N PHE A 15 -3.69 0.70 12.72
CA PHE A 15 -3.13 -0.62 12.45
C PHE A 15 -2.99 -0.88 10.95
N THR A 16 -2.09 -1.78 10.61
CA THR A 16 -1.92 -2.33 9.27
C THR A 16 -2.54 -3.72 9.21
N ALA A 17 -3.34 -3.98 8.20
CA ALA A 17 -3.83 -5.32 7.88
C ALA A 17 -3.04 -5.87 6.69
N ASN A 18 -2.33 -6.99 6.87
CA ASN A 18 -1.63 -7.66 5.76
C ASN A 18 -2.62 -8.61 5.06
N VAL A 19 -3.24 -8.15 3.98
CA VAL A 19 -4.31 -8.84 3.24
C VAL A 19 -4.27 -8.49 1.75
N GLY A 20 -5.04 -9.25 0.94
CA GLY A 20 -5.06 -9.03 -0.51
C GLY A 20 -3.71 -9.31 -1.17
N PHE A 21 -2.99 -10.30 -0.63
CA PHE A 21 -1.71 -10.82 -1.17
C PHE A 21 -1.95 -12.06 -2.04
N SER A 22 -2.40 -13.17 -1.43
CA SER A 22 -2.73 -14.44 -2.10
C SER A 22 -4.23 -14.75 -2.06
N GLN A 23 -4.99 -13.96 -1.32
CA GLN A 23 -6.44 -14.08 -1.20
C GLN A 23 -7.10 -12.89 -1.91
N GLY A 24 -8.33 -13.10 -2.34
CA GLY A 24 -9.07 -12.14 -3.14
C GLY A 24 -9.56 -10.90 -2.36
N PRO A 25 -10.38 -10.07 -3.02
CA PRO A 25 -10.84 -8.78 -2.51
C PRO A 25 -11.73 -8.87 -1.26
N GLU A 26 -12.25 -10.07 -0.91
CA GLU A 26 -13.04 -10.29 0.30
C GLU A 26 -12.26 -9.98 1.58
N THR A 27 -10.94 -10.26 1.59
CA THR A 27 -10.09 -9.93 2.74
C THR A 27 -9.86 -8.43 2.88
N LEU A 28 -9.83 -7.73 1.76
CA LEU A 28 -9.75 -6.26 1.71
C LEU A 28 -11.04 -5.62 2.21
N ARG A 29 -12.19 -6.17 1.82
CA ARG A 29 -13.49 -5.73 2.35
C ARG A 29 -13.51 -5.82 3.87
N ALA A 30 -13.08 -6.95 4.44
CA ALA A 30 -13.00 -7.15 5.88
C ALA A 30 -12.02 -6.14 6.54
N ALA A 31 -10.85 -5.89 5.97
CA ALA A 31 -9.92 -4.89 6.48
C ALA A 31 -10.54 -3.48 6.52
N LEU A 32 -11.26 -3.10 5.46
CA LEU A 32 -11.99 -1.84 5.39
C LEU A 32 -13.14 -1.78 6.44
N ASP A 33 -13.82 -2.90 6.71
CA ASP A 33 -14.88 -3.00 7.72
C ASP A 33 -14.32 -2.79 9.13
N PHE A 34 -13.11 -3.28 9.40
CA PHE A 34 -12.44 -3.10 10.68
C PHE A 34 -11.75 -1.73 10.83
N GLY A 35 -11.75 -0.90 9.79
CA GLY A 35 -11.17 0.44 9.84
C GLY A 35 -9.65 0.49 9.70
N ALA A 36 -9.03 -0.50 9.05
CA ALA A 36 -7.60 -0.47 8.75
C ALA A 36 -7.22 0.83 8.06
N LYS A 37 -6.13 1.46 8.51
CA LYS A 37 -5.59 2.68 7.89
C LYS A 37 -4.52 2.37 6.86
N ARG A 38 -3.86 1.22 6.98
CA ARG A 38 -2.88 0.72 6.04
C ARG A 38 -3.20 -0.73 5.73
N ILE A 39 -2.92 -1.13 4.51
CA ILE A 39 -3.09 -2.51 4.03
C ILE A 39 -1.77 -2.93 3.39
N GLY A 40 -1.08 -3.87 4.03
CA GLY A 40 0.10 -4.52 3.47
C GLY A 40 -0.30 -5.32 2.22
N HIS A 41 0.41 -5.12 1.13
CA HIS A 41 0.10 -5.53 -0.23
C HIS A 41 -1.19 -4.90 -0.78
N GLY A 42 -2.32 -5.52 -0.59
CA GLY A 42 -3.62 -4.99 -0.99
C GLY A 42 -3.87 -4.89 -2.50
N HIS A 43 -2.97 -5.39 -3.35
CA HIS A 43 -3.07 -5.22 -4.81
C HIS A 43 -4.29 -5.89 -5.43
N HIS A 44 -4.85 -6.94 -4.77
CA HIS A 44 -6.09 -7.59 -5.19
C HIS A 44 -7.36 -6.72 -5.02
N ILE A 45 -7.25 -5.50 -4.47
CA ILE A 45 -8.34 -4.51 -4.54
C ILE A 45 -8.68 -4.17 -6.01
N TYR A 46 -7.73 -4.39 -6.92
CA TYR A 46 -7.91 -4.21 -8.35
C TYR A 46 -9.00 -5.12 -8.93
N ASP A 47 -9.19 -6.29 -8.34
CA ASP A 47 -10.14 -7.31 -8.81
C ASP A 47 -11.59 -6.98 -8.41
N ASP A 48 -11.81 -6.03 -7.47
CA ASP A 48 -13.13 -5.52 -7.10
C ASP A 48 -13.14 -3.98 -7.07
N PRO A 49 -13.35 -3.32 -8.22
CA PRO A 49 -13.41 -1.86 -8.29
C PRO A 49 -14.50 -1.23 -7.42
N THR A 50 -15.49 -2.00 -6.95
CA THR A 50 -16.54 -1.47 -6.07
C THR A 50 -16.00 -1.05 -4.69
N LEU A 51 -14.83 -1.55 -4.31
CA LEU A 51 -14.15 -1.20 -3.06
C LEU A 51 -13.39 0.14 -3.14
N TRP A 52 -13.03 0.60 -4.35
CA TRP A 52 -12.17 1.76 -4.54
C TRP A 52 -12.74 3.05 -3.94
N PRO A 53 -14.02 3.43 -4.21
CA PRO A 53 -14.58 4.64 -3.63
C PRO A 53 -14.58 4.62 -2.11
N ARG A 54 -14.74 3.45 -1.51
CA ARG A 54 -14.68 3.27 -0.07
C ARG A 54 -13.27 3.44 0.47
N ALA A 55 -12.28 2.77 -0.13
CA ALA A 55 -10.88 2.88 0.26
C ALA A 55 -10.37 4.33 0.17
N ILE A 56 -10.75 5.03 -0.90
CA ILE A 56 -10.43 6.45 -1.11
C ILE A 56 -11.05 7.32 0.00
N ARG A 57 -12.34 7.19 0.27
CA ARG A 57 -13.02 7.97 1.33
C ARG A 57 -12.47 7.70 2.73
N GLN A 58 -12.05 6.47 3.00
CA GLN A 58 -11.45 6.10 4.29
C GLN A 58 -9.97 6.52 4.40
N GLY A 59 -9.36 6.98 3.29
CA GLY A 59 -7.96 7.39 3.23
C GLY A 59 -6.99 6.23 3.48
N VAL A 60 -7.38 5.01 3.09
CA VAL A 60 -6.56 3.81 3.30
C VAL A 60 -5.35 3.83 2.37
N THR A 61 -4.17 3.54 2.91
CA THR A 61 -2.92 3.43 2.15
C THR A 61 -2.60 1.96 1.87
N LEU A 62 -2.35 1.63 0.60
CA LEU A 62 -1.91 0.32 0.14
C LEU A 62 -0.38 0.28 0.13
N GLU A 63 0.23 -0.63 0.88
CA GLU A 63 1.68 -0.81 1.00
C GLU A 63 2.11 -1.91 0.03
N ILE A 64 2.21 -1.56 -1.25
CA ILE A 64 2.45 -2.51 -2.36
C ILE A 64 3.93 -2.91 -2.39
N CYS A 65 4.18 -4.22 -2.60
CA CYS A 65 5.52 -4.82 -2.64
C CYS A 65 5.71 -5.52 -4.00
N PRO A 66 6.06 -4.80 -5.08
CA PRO A 66 6.03 -5.33 -6.44
C PRO A 66 6.89 -6.57 -6.64
N THR A 67 8.16 -6.54 -6.22
CA THR A 67 9.07 -7.68 -6.38
C THR A 67 8.55 -8.92 -5.64
N SER A 68 8.12 -8.76 -4.39
CA SER A 68 7.52 -9.84 -3.61
C SER A 68 6.28 -10.42 -4.30
N ASN A 69 5.40 -9.56 -4.83
CA ASN A 69 4.18 -10.01 -5.52
C ASN A 69 4.50 -10.85 -6.76
N ILE A 70 5.57 -10.52 -7.50
CA ILE A 70 5.99 -11.27 -8.69
C ILE A 70 6.67 -12.58 -8.28
N GLN A 71 7.60 -12.54 -7.33
CA GLN A 71 8.32 -13.73 -6.88
C GLN A 71 7.37 -14.77 -6.27
N CYS A 72 6.36 -14.32 -5.53
CA CYS A 72 5.31 -15.17 -4.96
C CYS A 72 4.21 -15.53 -5.97
N LYS A 73 4.34 -15.12 -7.25
CA LYS A 73 3.41 -15.42 -8.34
C LYS A 73 1.98 -14.93 -8.11
N THR A 74 1.80 -13.90 -7.27
CA THR A 74 0.50 -13.23 -7.10
C THR A 74 0.28 -12.15 -8.16
N GLN A 75 1.37 -11.73 -8.83
CA GLN A 75 1.33 -10.91 -10.04
C GLN A 75 2.26 -11.50 -11.11
N PRO A 76 1.88 -11.44 -12.39
CA PRO A 76 2.62 -12.11 -13.45
C PRO A 76 3.93 -11.39 -13.86
N SER A 77 3.97 -10.06 -13.74
CA SER A 77 5.14 -9.24 -14.07
C SER A 77 4.97 -7.80 -13.58
N TYR A 78 6.04 -7.02 -13.58
CA TYR A 78 5.99 -5.58 -13.26
C TYR A 78 5.07 -4.82 -14.23
N ALA A 79 5.17 -5.10 -15.54
CA ALA A 79 4.38 -4.41 -16.57
C ALA A 79 2.86 -4.63 -16.43
N LEU A 80 2.44 -5.74 -15.85
CA LEU A 80 1.03 -6.08 -15.64
C LEU A 80 0.55 -5.79 -14.20
N HIS A 81 1.46 -5.36 -13.33
CA HIS A 81 1.13 -5.08 -11.94
C HIS A 81 0.14 -3.91 -11.82
N PRO A 82 -0.94 -4.03 -11.03
CA PRO A 82 -2.01 -3.03 -10.99
C PRO A 82 -1.65 -1.71 -10.27
N ALA A 83 -0.51 -1.63 -9.59
CA ALA A 83 -0.16 -0.50 -8.71
C ALA A 83 -0.29 0.88 -9.38
N LYS A 84 0.22 1.04 -10.60
CA LYS A 84 0.11 2.33 -11.32
C LYS A 84 -1.35 2.69 -11.59
N ARG A 85 -2.16 1.73 -12.04
CA ARG A 85 -3.58 1.94 -12.32
C ARG A 85 -4.37 2.27 -11.05
N LEU A 86 -4.00 1.67 -9.91
CA LEU A 86 -4.61 2.00 -8.62
C LEU A 86 -4.28 3.43 -8.19
N LEU A 87 -3.01 3.86 -8.37
CA LEU A 87 -2.60 5.24 -8.10
C LEU A 87 -3.36 6.23 -8.99
N ASP A 88 -3.43 5.95 -10.30
CA ASP A 88 -4.14 6.81 -11.28
C ASP A 88 -5.65 6.91 -10.99
N ALA A 89 -6.21 5.87 -10.39
CA ALA A 89 -7.61 5.88 -9.94
C ALA A 89 -7.82 6.64 -8.62
N GLY A 90 -6.78 7.21 -8.03
CA GLY A 90 -6.84 8.01 -6.81
C GLY A 90 -6.72 7.23 -5.51
N LEU A 91 -6.34 5.94 -5.55
CA LEU A 91 -6.02 5.21 -4.33
C LEU A 91 -4.64 5.64 -3.81
N ARG A 92 -4.47 5.62 -2.51
CA ARG A 92 -3.19 5.92 -1.87
C ARG A 92 -2.31 4.68 -1.95
N VAL A 93 -1.34 4.71 -2.84
CA VAL A 93 -0.36 3.64 -3.05
C VAL A 93 0.99 4.08 -2.53
N THR A 94 1.68 3.21 -1.82
CA THR A 94 3.09 3.32 -1.46
C THR A 94 3.84 2.08 -1.92
N ILE A 95 5.15 2.18 -2.04
CA ILE A 95 6.02 1.07 -2.44
C ILE A 95 6.85 0.63 -1.24
N SER A 96 6.93 -0.66 -1.03
CA SER A 96 7.66 -1.34 0.03
C SER A 96 8.38 -2.56 -0.52
N THR A 97 9.42 -3.01 0.17
CA THR A 97 10.25 -4.16 -0.26
C THR A 97 9.71 -5.50 0.20
N ASP A 98 8.83 -5.51 1.23
CA ASP A 98 8.55 -6.72 2.00
C ASP A 98 9.86 -7.27 2.62
N ASN A 99 10.14 -8.54 2.52
CA ASN A 99 11.36 -9.15 3.05
C ASN A 99 12.54 -8.96 2.09
N MET A 100 13.38 -7.96 2.37
CA MET A 100 14.53 -7.59 1.53
C MET A 100 15.52 -8.76 1.33
N THR A 101 15.69 -9.60 2.34
CA THR A 101 16.62 -10.74 2.28
C THR A 101 16.11 -11.82 1.33
N LEU A 102 14.83 -12.19 1.44
CA LEU A 102 14.23 -13.22 0.57
C LEU A 102 14.03 -12.70 -0.85
N ALA A 103 13.56 -11.48 -0.99
CA ALA A 103 13.31 -10.87 -2.29
C ALA A 103 14.60 -10.40 -3.00
N ALA A 104 15.72 -10.31 -2.26
CA ALA A 104 17.00 -9.78 -2.76
C ALA A 104 16.81 -8.41 -3.45
N VAL A 105 16.04 -7.52 -2.84
CA VAL A 105 15.65 -6.21 -3.40
C VAL A 105 15.80 -5.12 -2.34
N THR A 106 16.27 -3.95 -2.75
CA THR A 106 16.26 -2.73 -1.94
C THR A 106 15.07 -1.85 -2.31
N LEU A 107 14.75 -0.86 -1.49
CA LEU A 107 13.70 0.11 -1.82
C LEU A 107 14.05 0.93 -3.08
N GLU A 108 15.34 1.21 -3.29
CA GLU A 108 15.81 1.87 -4.51
C GLU A 108 15.54 1.02 -5.76
N ASP A 109 15.77 -0.30 -5.67
CA ASP A 109 15.46 -1.23 -6.77
C ASP A 109 13.96 -1.25 -7.08
N GLU A 110 13.11 -1.26 -6.05
CA GLU A 110 11.65 -1.19 -6.24
C GLU A 110 11.24 0.11 -6.95
N TYR A 111 11.77 1.27 -6.54
CA TYR A 111 11.51 2.53 -7.26
C TYR A 111 12.03 2.52 -8.68
N ARG A 112 13.20 1.89 -8.93
CA ARG A 112 13.73 1.72 -10.28
C ARG A 112 12.80 0.86 -11.14
N HIS A 113 12.27 -0.25 -10.60
CA HIS A 113 11.28 -1.08 -11.28
C HIS A 113 10.00 -0.31 -11.57
N CYS A 114 9.52 0.51 -10.63
CA CYS A 114 8.36 1.37 -10.84
C CYS A 114 8.53 2.25 -12.09
N VAL A 115 9.67 2.92 -12.22
CA VAL A 115 9.92 3.82 -13.35
C VAL A 115 10.16 3.05 -14.65
N THR A 116 11.01 2.02 -14.60
CA THR A 116 11.48 1.36 -15.83
C THR A 116 10.52 0.32 -16.40
N GLN A 117 9.65 -0.26 -15.56
CA GLN A 117 8.82 -1.41 -15.94
C GLN A 117 7.32 -1.24 -15.66
N MET A 118 6.94 -0.33 -14.75
CA MET A 118 5.54 -0.18 -14.31
C MET A 118 4.90 1.14 -14.78
N GLY A 119 5.66 2.02 -15.46
CA GLY A 119 5.17 3.26 -16.03
C GLY A 119 4.95 4.40 -15.03
N PHE A 120 5.54 4.33 -13.84
CA PHE A 120 5.52 5.44 -12.89
C PHE A 120 6.43 6.58 -13.33
N THR A 121 5.98 7.80 -13.07
CA THR A 121 6.75 9.03 -13.30
C THR A 121 7.46 9.48 -12.01
N GLY A 122 8.38 10.41 -12.13
CA GLY A 122 9.00 11.04 -10.95
C GLY A 122 7.99 11.76 -10.05
N GLU A 123 6.89 12.28 -10.60
CA GLU A 123 5.82 12.91 -9.82
C GLU A 123 4.98 11.86 -9.06
N ASP A 124 4.74 10.71 -9.68
CA ASP A 124 4.11 9.57 -8.98
C ASP A 124 4.95 9.13 -7.77
N LEU A 125 6.27 9.04 -7.94
CA LEU A 125 7.17 8.68 -6.83
C LEU A 125 7.10 9.68 -5.68
N ARG A 126 7.09 10.99 -5.98
CA ARG A 126 6.91 12.02 -4.94
C ARG A 126 5.56 11.90 -4.24
N THR A 127 4.49 11.65 -5.01
CA THR A 127 3.14 11.46 -4.47
C THR A 127 3.10 10.25 -3.53
N MET A 128 3.70 9.12 -3.94
CA MET A 128 3.78 7.92 -3.11
C MET A 128 4.60 8.15 -1.84
N ALA A 129 5.71 8.92 -1.92
CA ALA A 129 6.50 9.29 -0.75
C ALA A 129 5.70 10.15 0.25
N ARG A 130 4.90 11.11 -0.23
CA ARG A 130 3.97 11.88 0.61
C ARG A 130 2.92 10.98 1.27
N TYR A 131 2.33 10.04 0.52
CA TYR A 131 1.38 9.09 1.09
C TYR A 131 2.02 8.20 2.17
N ALA A 132 3.29 7.78 1.97
CA ALA A 132 4.01 7.01 2.97
C ALA A 132 4.25 7.81 4.25
N LEU A 133 4.65 9.08 4.13
CA LEU A 133 4.83 9.98 5.28
C LEU A 133 3.51 10.21 6.03
N ASP A 134 2.43 10.51 5.31
CA ASP A 134 1.11 10.72 5.90
C ASP A 134 0.63 9.47 6.67
N ALA A 135 0.85 8.28 6.10
CA ALA A 135 0.44 7.01 6.68
C ALA A 135 1.34 6.53 7.83
N ALA A 136 2.52 7.13 8.00
CA ALA A 136 3.46 6.73 9.05
C ALA A 136 2.86 6.97 10.45
N CYS A 137 3.12 6.03 11.37
CA CYS A 137 2.73 6.13 12.78
C CYS A 137 3.72 7.02 13.56
N LEU A 138 3.98 8.22 13.04
CA LEU A 138 4.85 9.22 13.63
C LEU A 138 4.03 10.39 14.22
N PRO A 139 4.54 11.08 15.26
CA PRO A 139 3.98 12.35 15.71
C PRO A 139 3.94 13.38 14.57
N GLU A 140 2.90 14.20 14.54
CA GLU A 140 2.73 15.22 13.50
C GLU A 140 3.89 16.23 13.40
N ALA A 141 4.58 16.48 14.53
CA ALA A 141 5.77 17.34 14.51
C ALA A 141 6.91 16.74 13.69
N GLU A 142 7.15 15.42 13.84
CA GLU A 142 8.18 14.71 13.09
C GLU A 142 7.80 14.61 11.60
N LYS A 143 6.53 14.36 11.29
CA LYS A 143 6.06 14.36 9.88
C LYS A 143 6.31 15.70 9.20
N ARG A 144 6.05 16.82 9.90
CA ARG A 144 6.32 18.17 9.37
C ARG A 144 7.81 18.40 9.13
N GLU A 145 8.68 17.98 10.06
CA GLU A 145 10.13 18.08 9.88
C GLU A 145 10.61 17.30 8.64
N ILE A 146 10.13 16.07 8.47
CA ILE A 146 10.47 15.23 7.31
C ILE A 146 9.92 15.84 6.02
N SER A 147 8.67 16.32 6.03
CA SER A 147 8.03 16.95 4.87
C SER A 147 8.80 18.17 4.35
N GLY A 148 9.45 18.91 5.23
CA GLY A 148 10.28 20.06 4.83
C GLY A 148 11.57 19.71 4.10
N LYS A 149 11.89 18.41 3.98
CA LYS A 149 13.09 17.90 3.30
C LYS A 149 12.81 17.37 1.88
N PHE A 150 11.56 17.40 1.41
CA PHE A 150 11.13 16.94 0.07
C PHE A 150 11.01 18.08 -0.93
#